data_75503b8be57e62fadc8210c505fd6dd2
#
_entry.id   75503b8be57e62fadc8210c505fd6dd2
#
_cell.length_a   1.000
_cell.length_b   1.000
_cell.length_c   1.000
_cell.angle_alpha   90.00
_cell.angle_beta   90.00
_cell.angle_gamma   90.00
#
_symmetry.space_group_name_H-M   'P 1'
#
loop_
_entity.id
_entity.type
_entity.pdbx_description
1 polymer ?
#
loop_
_entity_poly.entity_id
_entity_poly.type
_entity_poly.pdbx_seq_one_letter_code
_entity_poly.pdbx_strand_id
1 'polypeptide(L)'
;MGYRNLQQCVRHLERRRMLVRVSEEIDADLEAAEIHRRVYAAGGPALLFDNVRNCRFPMASNLFGTMDRTRFIFRDALAGVQTLIRLKKDPTELLRHPLRAPSVLRTLLSMRPAKRSTGPVLAHETSVDQLPPLKSWPRDGGAFITLPEVYTEHPDRPGYINSNLGMYRVQLNGNQYSPNRQVGLHYQIHRSIGQHHAAALAKGEPLRVNIFVGGPPSMAIAAVMPLPEGIPEVAFAGALSRRAIRMIRRADGPMICAEADFCITGTIAPEELPEGPFGDHLGYYSLSHDFPVLNVDRVYHRKDAIWPFTVVGRPPQEDTSFGELIHELTGPAIPAVLPGVRAIHAVDQSGVHPLLLAIGNERYVPYAQERQPQEVLTNANAILGQGQLSLAKYLLITAHQDNPDLDINDIEAFFRHVLERVDWTRDLHFQTRTTIDTLDYTGTGLNEGSKLVIAGVGRVRRELPTEVPADLWLPDGFENARVCLPGVIAITAPNWSVGPHQADPAGHRFSDLMPADSVLNRFPLVVLTEDSEFCSQSLSNFLWVTFTRSNPAADIYGIDSSTEQKHWGCRGSLVIDARLKAHMAPALEVDPDVSKRVDRLFSRGGSLHGIC
;
A
#
# COMPACT_ATOMS: atom_id res chain seq x y z
N MET A 1 12.81 -18.74 18.08
CA MET A 1 13.67 -17.65 17.56
C MET A 1 13.37 -17.47 16.10
N GLY A 2 13.23 -16.24 15.62
CA GLY A 2 13.03 -15.93 14.21
C GLY A 2 14.16 -16.41 13.31
N TYR A 3 13.93 -16.36 12.02
CA TYR A 3 14.86 -16.82 11.00
C TYR A 3 16.07 -15.89 10.90
N ARG A 4 17.26 -16.49 10.72
CA ARG A 4 18.49 -15.74 10.51
C ARG A 4 18.61 -15.21 9.08
N ASN A 5 18.09 -15.98 8.12
CA ASN A 5 18.16 -15.69 6.68
C ASN A 5 17.00 -16.36 5.95
N LEU A 6 16.87 -16.03 4.68
CA LEU A 6 15.79 -16.53 3.82
C LEU A 6 15.85 -18.06 3.63
N GLN A 7 17.04 -18.66 3.53
CA GLN A 7 17.19 -20.11 3.36
C GLN A 7 16.64 -20.91 4.56
N GLN A 8 16.76 -20.37 5.78
CA GLN A 8 16.14 -21.02 6.94
C GLN A 8 14.62 -20.93 6.90
N CYS A 9 14.09 -19.79 6.45
CA CYS A 9 12.65 -19.59 6.28
C CYS A 9 12.10 -20.54 5.22
N VAL A 10 12.64 -20.52 4.02
CA VAL A 10 12.23 -21.36 2.88
C VAL A 10 12.24 -22.84 3.26
N ARG A 11 13.35 -23.37 3.80
CA ARG A 11 13.44 -24.77 4.27
C ARG A 11 12.43 -25.12 5.34
N HIS A 12 12.07 -24.17 6.20
CA HIS A 12 11.06 -24.44 7.24
C HIS A 12 9.64 -24.41 6.67
N LEU A 13 9.31 -23.48 5.78
CA LEU A 13 8.02 -23.45 5.08
C LEU A 13 7.83 -24.71 4.24
N GLU A 14 8.85 -25.16 3.51
CA GLU A 14 8.83 -26.41 2.73
C GLU A 14 8.54 -27.63 3.62
N ARG A 15 9.27 -27.79 4.73
CA ARG A 15 9.01 -28.88 5.70
C ARG A 15 7.61 -28.83 6.32
N ARG A 16 7.00 -27.65 6.41
CA ARG A 16 5.64 -27.45 6.90
C ARG A 16 4.58 -27.53 5.81
N ARG A 17 4.96 -27.85 4.57
CA ARG A 17 4.07 -27.86 3.41
C ARG A 17 3.37 -26.52 3.17
N MET A 18 4.00 -25.42 3.56
CA MET A 18 3.56 -24.04 3.32
C MET A 18 4.29 -23.42 2.12
N LEU A 19 5.15 -24.19 1.45
CA LEU A 19 5.90 -23.80 0.26
C LEU A 19 5.95 -24.97 -0.71
N VAL A 20 5.75 -24.67 -2.00
CA VAL A 20 5.89 -25.60 -3.12
C VAL A 20 7.08 -25.20 -3.97
N ARG A 21 7.84 -26.20 -4.40
CA ARG A 21 8.98 -26.07 -5.30
C ARG A 21 8.52 -26.29 -6.73
N VAL A 22 8.86 -25.35 -7.61
CA VAL A 22 8.59 -25.41 -9.04
C VAL A 22 9.93 -25.66 -9.74
N SER A 23 10.09 -26.87 -10.30
CA SER A 23 11.34 -27.31 -10.94
C SER A 23 11.31 -27.20 -12.46
N GLU A 24 10.15 -26.93 -13.04
CA GLU A 24 10.02 -26.58 -14.44
C GLU A 24 10.79 -25.29 -14.75
N GLU A 25 11.29 -25.17 -15.98
CA GLU A 25 11.90 -23.91 -16.40
C GLU A 25 10.84 -22.83 -16.48
N ILE A 26 11.07 -21.73 -15.76
CA ILE A 26 10.19 -20.57 -15.67
C ILE A 26 10.91 -19.32 -16.15
N ASP A 27 10.24 -18.53 -16.98
CA ASP A 27 10.73 -17.22 -17.39
C ASP A 27 10.44 -16.18 -16.29
N ALA A 28 11.48 -15.42 -15.92
CA ALA A 28 11.31 -14.28 -15.00
C ALA A 28 10.57 -13.11 -15.67
N ASP A 29 10.56 -13.04 -17.02
CA ASP A 29 9.77 -12.09 -17.77
C ASP A 29 8.32 -12.57 -17.88
N LEU A 30 7.44 -11.99 -17.07
CA LEU A 30 5.98 -12.16 -16.96
C LEU A 30 5.52 -13.52 -16.41
N GLU A 31 6.17 -14.67 -16.74
CA GLU A 31 5.64 -15.99 -16.39
C GLU A 31 5.69 -16.23 -14.86
N ALA A 32 6.82 -15.91 -14.21
CA ALA A 32 6.95 -16.01 -12.76
C ALA A 32 5.91 -15.15 -12.02
N ALA A 33 5.64 -13.95 -12.55
CA ALA A 33 4.65 -13.03 -12.00
C ALA A 33 3.21 -13.55 -12.17
N GLU A 34 2.88 -14.13 -13.32
CA GLU A 34 1.56 -14.73 -13.57
C GLU A 34 1.31 -15.93 -12.66
N ILE A 35 2.31 -16.79 -12.47
CA ILE A 35 2.21 -17.91 -11.52
C ILE A 35 1.96 -17.39 -10.10
N HIS A 36 2.71 -16.38 -9.68
CA HIS A 36 2.53 -15.75 -8.36
C HIS A 36 1.11 -15.23 -8.19
N ARG A 37 0.58 -14.44 -9.14
CA ARG A 37 -0.78 -13.87 -9.05
C ARG A 37 -1.85 -14.95 -8.87
N ARG A 38 -1.79 -16.03 -9.65
CA ARG A 38 -2.75 -17.14 -9.56
C ARG A 38 -2.68 -17.84 -8.21
N VAL A 39 -1.46 -18.18 -7.78
CA VAL A 39 -1.27 -18.86 -6.48
C VAL A 39 -1.69 -17.96 -5.32
N TYR A 40 -1.39 -16.66 -5.39
CA TYR A 40 -1.85 -15.71 -4.39
C TYR A 40 -3.39 -15.63 -4.36
N ALA A 41 -4.05 -15.46 -5.51
CA ALA A 41 -5.51 -15.36 -5.62
C ALA A 41 -6.22 -16.62 -5.07
N ALA A 42 -5.58 -17.80 -5.20
CA ALA A 42 -6.07 -19.06 -4.63
C ALA A 42 -5.77 -19.22 -3.13
N GLY A 43 -5.14 -18.24 -2.45
CA GLY A 43 -4.68 -18.38 -1.06
C GLY A 43 -3.61 -19.46 -0.90
N GLY A 44 -2.87 -19.74 -1.98
CA GLY A 44 -1.96 -20.88 -2.09
C GLY A 44 -0.63 -20.71 -1.32
N PRO A 45 0.27 -21.72 -1.44
CA PRO A 45 1.54 -21.77 -0.72
C PRO A 45 2.53 -20.72 -1.22
N ALA A 46 3.63 -20.50 -0.47
CA ALA A 46 4.82 -19.84 -0.99
C ALA A 46 5.42 -20.67 -2.13
N LEU A 47 6.13 -20.04 -3.04
CA LEU A 47 6.74 -20.65 -4.22
C LEU A 47 8.27 -20.54 -4.17
N LEU A 48 8.96 -21.57 -4.61
CA LEU A 48 10.39 -21.56 -4.87
C LEU A 48 10.63 -22.07 -6.30
N PHE A 49 11.07 -21.22 -7.18
CA PHE A 49 11.44 -21.52 -8.56
C PHE A 49 12.93 -21.88 -8.60
N ASP A 50 13.23 -23.15 -8.82
CA ASP A 50 14.62 -23.64 -8.86
C ASP A 50 15.29 -23.43 -10.20
N ASN A 51 14.52 -23.39 -11.29
CA ASN A 51 15.00 -23.36 -12.65
C ASN A 51 14.46 -22.12 -13.36
N VAL A 52 15.20 -21.02 -13.23
CA VAL A 52 14.85 -19.73 -13.85
C VAL A 52 15.63 -19.61 -15.16
N ARG A 53 14.91 -19.37 -16.26
CA ARG A 53 15.51 -19.26 -17.60
C ARG A 53 16.62 -18.21 -17.62
N ASN A 54 17.78 -18.60 -18.16
CA ASN A 54 18.97 -17.74 -18.28
C ASN A 54 19.46 -17.12 -16.95
N CYS A 55 19.06 -17.66 -15.80
CA CYS A 55 19.50 -17.18 -14.51
C CYS A 55 19.91 -18.34 -13.59
N ARG A 56 21.06 -18.21 -12.93
CA ARG A 56 21.55 -19.24 -12.00
C ARG A 56 20.94 -19.17 -10.60
N PHE A 57 20.24 -18.08 -10.30
CA PHE A 57 19.68 -17.86 -8.96
C PHE A 57 18.24 -18.33 -8.88
N PRO A 58 17.88 -19.18 -7.91
CA PRO A 58 16.50 -19.51 -7.64
C PRO A 58 15.72 -18.28 -7.16
N MET A 59 14.42 -18.24 -7.47
CA MET A 59 13.53 -17.17 -7.05
C MET A 59 12.49 -17.70 -6.07
N ALA A 60 12.08 -16.87 -5.09
CA ALA A 60 11.02 -17.22 -4.15
C ALA A 60 9.96 -16.13 -4.10
N SER A 61 8.68 -16.54 -4.10
CA SER A 61 7.57 -15.58 -4.04
C SER A 61 6.43 -16.07 -3.16
N ASN A 62 5.45 -15.19 -2.98
CA ASN A 62 4.28 -15.46 -2.14
C ASN A 62 4.66 -15.90 -0.72
N LEU A 63 5.80 -15.38 -0.21
CA LEU A 63 6.30 -15.74 1.11
C LEU A 63 5.36 -15.28 2.23
N PHE A 64 4.74 -14.13 2.03
CA PHE A 64 3.84 -13.47 2.97
C PHE A 64 2.37 -13.46 2.51
N GLY A 65 2.04 -14.13 1.42
CA GLY A 65 0.74 -14.02 0.73
C GLY A 65 -0.47 -14.58 1.47
N THR A 66 -0.33 -15.08 2.72
CA THR A 66 -1.45 -15.35 3.62
C THR A 66 -1.09 -14.93 5.04
N MET A 67 -2.06 -14.42 5.79
CA MET A 67 -1.85 -14.02 7.18
C MET A 67 -1.41 -15.17 8.08
N ASP A 68 -1.91 -16.38 7.87
CA ASP A 68 -1.51 -17.56 8.63
C ASP A 68 -0.02 -17.87 8.44
N ARG A 69 0.47 -17.78 7.20
CA ARG A 69 1.90 -17.98 6.89
C ARG A 69 2.74 -16.84 7.44
N THR A 70 2.29 -15.61 7.32
CA THR A 70 2.95 -14.43 7.86
C THR A 70 3.05 -14.49 9.38
N ARG A 71 1.97 -14.81 10.09
CA ARG A 71 1.97 -15.06 11.54
C ARG A 71 2.87 -16.24 11.91
N PHE A 72 2.89 -17.30 11.10
CA PHE A 72 3.79 -18.43 11.32
C PHE A 72 5.26 -18.04 11.21
N ILE A 73 5.62 -17.19 10.23
CA ILE A 73 7.00 -16.67 10.06
C ILE A 73 7.43 -15.90 11.31
N PHE A 74 6.57 -15.05 11.86
CA PHE A 74 6.87 -14.18 13.00
C PHE A 74 6.35 -14.68 14.36
N ARG A 75 5.81 -15.91 14.45
CA ARG A 75 5.15 -16.48 15.63
C ARG A 75 5.90 -16.32 16.95
N ASP A 76 7.24 -16.35 16.91
CA ASP A 76 8.06 -16.22 18.11
C ASP A 76 8.21 -14.76 18.59
N ALA A 77 7.92 -13.79 17.73
CA ALA A 77 8.21 -12.38 17.97
C ALA A 77 6.97 -11.52 18.25
N LEU A 78 5.82 -11.84 17.63
CA LEU A 78 4.63 -10.98 17.64
C LEU A 78 4.20 -10.58 19.05
N ALA A 79 4.11 -11.53 19.99
CA ALA A 79 3.73 -11.23 21.38
C ALA A 79 4.70 -10.26 22.08
N GLY A 80 6.01 -10.38 21.79
CA GLY A 80 7.02 -9.47 22.34
C GLY A 80 6.92 -8.06 21.77
N VAL A 81 6.74 -7.95 20.46
CA VAL A 81 6.55 -6.66 19.76
C VAL A 81 5.27 -5.97 20.23
N GLN A 82 4.15 -6.68 20.27
CA GLN A 82 2.87 -6.17 20.79
C GLN A 82 3.01 -5.68 22.23
N THR A 83 3.77 -6.41 23.07
CA THR A 83 4.02 -5.97 24.46
C THR A 83 4.84 -4.68 24.50
N LEU A 84 5.87 -4.52 23.66
CA LEU A 84 6.63 -3.27 23.56
C LEU A 84 5.77 -2.08 23.14
N ILE A 85 4.86 -2.28 22.17
CA ILE A 85 3.94 -1.24 21.72
C ILE A 85 3.00 -0.82 22.87
N ARG A 86 2.46 -1.79 23.64
CA ARG A 86 1.63 -1.50 24.82
C ARG A 86 2.41 -0.77 25.92
N LEU A 87 3.66 -1.15 26.18
CA LEU A 87 4.52 -0.48 27.15
C LEU A 87 4.80 0.99 26.81
N LYS A 88 4.88 1.32 25.52
CA LYS A 88 4.97 2.73 25.10
C LYS A 88 3.73 3.52 25.50
N LYS A 89 2.55 2.87 25.49
CA LYS A 89 1.26 3.48 25.88
C LYS A 89 1.10 3.54 27.41
N ASP A 90 1.39 2.45 28.09
CA ASP A 90 1.28 2.33 29.55
C ASP A 90 2.53 1.64 30.13
N PRO A 91 3.53 2.41 30.60
CA PRO A 91 4.73 1.84 31.23
C PRO A 91 4.43 0.97 32.47
N THR A 92 3.25 1.13 33.10
CA THR A 92 2.85 0.33 34.26
C THR A 92 2.40 -1.08 33.89
N GLU A 93 2.19 -1.39 32.61
CA GLU A 93 1.83 -2.72 32.11
C GLU A 93 2.80 -3.81 32.61
N LEU A 94 4.09 -3.49 32.70
CA LEU A 94 5.12 -4.41 33.17
C LEU A 94 4.99 -4.72 34.66
N LEU A 95 4.54 -3.75 35.46
CA LEU A 95 4.27 -3.94 36.88
C LEU A 95 3.05 -4.84 37.12
N ARG A 96 2.04 -4.74 36.26
CA ARG A 96 0.84 -5.58 36.29
C ARG A 96 1.12 -7.01 35.80
N HIS A 97 2.10 -7.17 34.90
CA HIS A 97 2.44 -8.46 34.28
C HIS A 97 3.96 -8.76 34.34
N PRO A 98 4.54 -8.94 35.55
CA PRO A 98 5.99 -9.07 35.72
C PRO A 98 6.60 -10.29 34.99
N LEU A 99 5.81 -11.35 34.75
CA LEU A 99 6.25 -12.53 34.00
C LEU A 99 6.56 -12.24 32.53
N ARG A 100 6.16 -11.10 31.99
CA ARG A 100 6.50 -10.64 30.63
C ARG A 100 7.86 -9.96 30.55
N ALA A 101 8.43 -9.53 31.67
CA ALA A 101 9.70 -8.79 31.73
C ALA A 101 10.88 -9.50 31.00
N PRO A 102 11.11 -10.83 31.15
CA PRO A 102 12.18 -11.51 30.44
C PRO A 102 12.00 -11.51 28.91
N SER A 103 10.74 -11.61 28.43
CA SER A 103 10.44 -11.54 27.00
C SER A 103 10.70 -10.15 26.43
N VAL A 104 10.26 -9.10 27.15
CA VAL A 104 10.49 -7.70 26.80
C VAL A 104 11.97 -7.38 26.75
N LEU A 105 12.73 -7.75 27.80
CA LEU A 105 14.17 -7.54 27.85
C LEU A 105 14.87 -8.20 26.66
N ARG A 106 14.51 -9.46 26.35
CA ARG A 106 15.07 -10.17 25.20
C ARG A 106 14.75 -9.47 23.88
N THR A 107 13.52 -8.95 23.71
CA THR A 107 13.13 -8.20 22.52
C THR A 107 13.93 -6.91 22.41
N LEU A 108 14.08 -6.14 23.50
CA LEU A 108 14.90 -4.93 23.55
C LEU A 108 16.38 -5.21 23.22
N LEU A 109 16.96 -6.29 23.77
CA LEU A 109 18.34 -6.68 23.47
C LEU A 109 18.52 -7.05 21.99
N SER A 110 17.49 -7.62 21.36
CA SER A 110 17.54 -7.94 19.92
C SER A 110 17.44 -6.73 18.99
N MET A 111 16.97 -5.58 19.48
CA MET A 111 16.91 -4.33 18.71
C MET A 111 18.29 -3.74 18.39
N ARG A 112 19.30 -4.09 19.17
CA ARG A 112 20.67 -3.61 18.90
C ARG A 112 21.32 -4.48 17.83
N PRO A 113 21.69 -3.95 16.64
CA PRO A 113 22.38 -4.71 15.61
C PRO A 113 23.70 -5.29 16.08
N ALA A 114 23.99 -6.53 15.70
CA ALA A 114 25.24 -7.20 16.03
C ALA A 114 26.30 -6.88 14.98
N LYS A 115 27.31 -6.11 15.35
CA LYS A 115 28.43 -5.72 14.47
C LYS A 115 29.27 -6.93 14.10
N ARG A 116 29.67 -7.03 12.83
CA ARG A 116 30.52 -8.07 12.25
C ARG A 116 31.59 -7.44 11.37
N SER A 117 32.70 -8.16 11.15
CA SER A 117 33.74 -7.79 10.20
C SER A 117 33.50 -8.36 8.81
N THR A 118 32.79 -9.50 8.73
CA THR A 118 32.44 -10.18 7.48
C THR A 118 31.10 -10.92 7.61
N GLY A 119 30.59 -11.46 6.51
CA GLY A 119 29.34 -12.25 6.49
C GLY A 119 29.12 -12.99 5.18
N PRO A 120 28.14 -13.90 5.15
CA PRO A 120 27.83 -14.72 3.98
C PRO A 120 27.57 -13.91 2.71
N VAL A 121 26.98 -12.72 2.81
CA VAL A 121 26.66 -11.85 1.65
C VAL A 121 27.90 -11.47 0.85
N LEU A 122 29.08 -11.37 1.48
CA LEU A 122 30.34 -10.99 0.83
C LEU A 122 31.10 -12.19 0.24
N ALA A 123 30.48 -13.39 0.15
CA ALA A 123 31.18 -14.60 -0.31
C ALA A 123 31.52 -14.56 -1.80
N HIS A 124 30.70 -13.91 -2.61
CA HIS A 124 30.86 -13.82 -4.07
C HIS A 124 30.47 -12.44 -4.57
N GLU A 125 31.00 -12.08 -5.75
CA GLU A 125 30.60 -10.90 -6.51
C GLU A 125 29.95 -11.34 -7.82
N THR A 126 29.06 -10.49 -8.36
CA THR A 126 28.41 -10.67 -9.66
C THR A 126 28.14 -9.29 -10.30
N SER A 127 27.43 -9.24 -11.39
CA SER A 127 26.99 -8.00 -12.06
C SER A 127 25.46 -7.90 -12.10
N VAL A 128 24.93 -6.72 -12.40
CA VAL A 128 23.49 -6.46 -12.42
C VAL A 128 22.76 -7.32 -13.46
N ASP A 129 23.37 -7.53 -14.62
CA ASP A 129 22.82 -8.36 -15.73
C ASP A 129 22.75 -9.86 -15.42
N GLN A 130 23.42 -10.31 -14.35
CA GLN A 130 23.33 -11.70 -13.87
C GLN A 130 22.24 -11.92 -12.83
N LEU A 131 21.60 -10.86 -12.36
CA LEU A 131 20.48 -10.94 -11.42
C LEU A 131 19.21 -11.39 -12.16
N PRO A 132 18.21 -11.98 -11.44
CA PRO A 132 16.96 -12.37 -12.08
C PRO A 132 16.28 -11.19 -12.78
N PRO A 133 16.00 -11.27 -14.09
CA PRO A 133 15.41 -10.17 -14.84
C PRO A 133 13.89 -10.13 -14.69
N LEU A 134 13.41 -9.96 -13.44
CA LEU A 134 12.00 -10.00 -13.12
C LEU A 134 11.24 -8.82 -13.76
N LYS A 135 10.30 -9.15 -14.62
CA LYS A 135 9.30 -8.24 -15.17
C LYS A 135 7.92 -8.74 -14.81
N SER A 136 7.10 -7.89 -14.19
CA SER A 136 5.80 -8.30 -13.63
C SER A 136 4.64 -8.06 -14.57
N TRP A 137 4.72 -6.99 -15.39
CA TRP A 137 3.65 -6.54 -16.27
C TRP A 137 4.18 -6.21 -17.66
N PRO A 138 3.38 -6.41 -18.74
CA PRO A 138 3.85 -6.27 -20.12
C PRO A 138 4.49 -4.92 -20.47
N ARG A 139 4.02 -3.83 -19.85
CA ARG A 139 4.52 -2.47 -20.12
C ARG A 139 5.53 -1.97 -19.09
N ASP A 140 6.00 -2.82 -18.16
CA ASP A 140 7.10 -2.44 -17.25
C ASP A 140 8.33 -2.02 -18.08
N GLY A 141 8.96 -0.92 -17.69
CA GLY A 141 10.09 -0.30 -18.40
C GLY A 141 11.37 -1.12 -18.40
N GLY A 142 11.40 -2.25 -17.69
CA GLY A 142 12.51 -3.17 -17.57
C GLY A 142 12.30 -4.16 -16.43
N ALA A 143 13.39 -4.79 -15.99
CA ALA A 143 13.37 -5.66 -14.81
C ALA A 143 13.44 -4.84 -13.51
N PHE A 144 12.71 -5.29 -12.49
CA PHE A 144 12.63 -4.60 -11.20
C PHE A 144 12.96 -5.52 -10.03
N ILE A 145 13.53 -4.93 -8.97
CA ILE A 145 13.53 -5.52 -7.63
C ILE A 145 12.23 -5.07 -6.94
N THR A 146 11.37 -6.02 -6.62
CA THR A 146 10.04 -5.74 -6.04
C THR A 146 9.98 -5.93 -4.52
N LEU A 147 11.01 -6.55 -3.91
CA LEU A 147 11.21 -6.61 -2.45
C LEU A 147 12.61 -6.09 -2.07
N PRO A 148 12.97 -4.86 -2.46
CA PRO A 148 14.24 -4.27 -2.10
C PRO A 148 14.21 -3.73 -0.67
N GLU A 149 15.34 -3.84 0.02
CA GLU A 149 15.59 -3.31 1.34
C GLU A 149 16.68 -2.23 1.22
N VAL A 150 16.29 -0.99 0.92
CA VAL A 150 17.22 0.12 0.63
C VAL A 150 17.69 0.73 1.94
N TYR A 151 18.98 0.65 2.21
CA TYR A 151 19.61 1.08 3.45
C TYR A 151 20.54 2.27 3.24
N THR A 152 20.34 3.33 4.03
CA THR A 152 21.19 4.53 4.07
C THR A 152 21.49 4.93 5.50
N GLU A 153 22.58 5.67 5.71
CA GLU A 153 22.92 6.31 6.98
C GLU A 153 23.03 7.83 6.78
N HIS A 154 22.62 8.60 7.80
CA HIS A 154 22.64 10.06 7.70
C HIS A 154 24.09 10.56 7.52
N PRO A 155 24.42 11.38 6.52
CA PRO A 155 25.78 11.81 6.21
C PRO A 155 26.52 12.51 7.37
N ASP A 156 25.80 13.28 8.20
CA ASP A 156 26.39 13.97 9.35
C ASP A 156 26.47 13.11 10.60
N ARG A 157 25.64 12.09 10.71
CA ARG A 157 25.50 11.26 11.90
C ARG A 157 25.40 9.79 11.50
N PRO A 158 26.50 9.21 10.92
CA PRO A 158 26.48 7.84 10.43
C PRO A 158 26.27 6.82 11.55
N GLY A 159 25.69 5.68 11.18
CA GLY A 159 25.41 4.58 12.07
C GLY A 159 23.92 4.25 12.14
N TYR A 160 23.62 3.04 12.61
CA TYR A 160 22.27 2.46 12.54
C TYR A 160 21.19 3.25 13.28
N ILE A 161 21.54 4.09 14.26
CA ILE A 161 20.56 4.93 15.01
C ILE A 161 19.95 6.00 14.11
N ASN A 162 20.73 6.51 13.17
CA ASN A 162 20.30 7.51 12.21
C ASN A 162 20.28 6.90 10.78
N SER A 163 19.92 5.64 10.69
CA SER A 163 19.75 4.96 9.42
C SER A 163 18.29 4.95 8.98
N ASN A 164 18.11 4.77 7.69
CA ASN A 164 16.83 4.45 7.06
C ASN A 164 16.94 3.08 6.40
N LEU A 165 15.91 2.26 6.53
CA LEU A 165 15.70 1.06 5.74
C LEU A 165 14.29 1.15 5.17
N GLY A 166 14.17 1.30 3.85
CA GLY A 166 12.88 1.45 3.19
C GLY A 166 12.73 0.52 1.99
N MET A 167 11.49 0.16 1.69
CA MET A 167 11.17 -0.58 0.47
C MET A 167 10.87 0.43 -0.64
N TYR A 168 11.86 0.68 -1.48
CA TYR A 168 11.80 1.60 -2.62
C TYR A 168 12.14 0.81 -3.86
N ARG A 169 11.22 0.72 -4.84
CA ARG A 169 11.44 -0.08 -6.04
C ARG A 169 12.71 0.31 -6.78
N VAL A 170 13.38 -0.68 -7.35
CA VAL A 170 14.65 -0.50 -8.06
C VAL A 170 14.50 -1.08 -9.46
N GLN A 171 14.73 -0.25 -10.47
CA GLN A 171 14.75 -0.67 -11.86
C GLN A 171 16.18 -1.08 -12.26
N LEU A 172 16.36 -2.36 -12.61
CA LEU A 172 17.66 -2.95 -12.89
C LEU A 172 18.21 -2.61 -14.28
N ASN A 173 17.32 -2.40 -15.25
CA ASN A 173 17.68 -2.14 -16.65
C ASN A 173 16.54 -1.42 -17.39
N GLY A 174 16.76 -1.18 -18.67
CA GLY A 174 15.83 -0.44 -19.51
C GLY A 174 16.07 1.07 -19.47
N ASN A 175 15.19 1.82 -20.12
CA ASN A 175 15.28 3.27 -20.28
C ASN A 175 16.70 3.73 -20.72
N GLN A 176 17.32 4.67 -20.00
CA GLN A 176 18.62 5.27 -20.36
C GLN A 176 19.76 4.80 -19.44
N TYR A 177 19.54 3.79 -18.58
CA TYR A 177 20.56 3.32 -17.65
C TYR A 177 21.74 2.66 -18.38
N SER A 178 22.95 3.02 -17.97
CA SER A 178 24.17 2.35 -18.41
C SER A 178 24.21 0.92 -17.87
N PRO A 179 24.21 -0.13 -18.73
CA PRO A 179 24.19 -1.51 -18.28
C PRO A 179 25.29 -1.83 -17.28
N ASN A 180 24.94 -2.58 -16.21
CA ASN A 180 25.83 -2.97 -15.10
C ASN A 180 26.43 -1.82 -14.26
N ARG A 181 26.15 -0.58 -14.61
CA ARG A 181 26.70 0.61 -13.93
C ARG A 181 25.64 1.46 -13.25
N GLN A 182 24.40 1.42 -13.75
CA GLN A 182 23.33 2.27 -13.25
C GLN A 182 22.06 1.47 -13.06
N VAL A 183 21.33 1.79 -11.99
CA VAL A 183 19.97 1.31 -11.71
C VAL A 183 19.10 2.47 -11.25
N GLY A 184 17.83 2.46 -11.61
CA GLY A 184 16.88 3.47 -11.16
C GLY A 184 16.46 3.22 -9.71
N LEU A 185 16.29 4.28 -8.93
CA LEU A 185 15.87 4.19 -7.55
C LEU A 185 14.72 5.17 -7.28
N HIS A 186 13.51 4.64 -7.17
CA HIS A 186 12.30 5.44 -6.94
C HIS A 186 12.03 5.60 -5.45
N TYR A 187 12.16 6.81 -4.91
CA TYR A 187 11.74 7.16 -3.55
C TYR A 187 11.14 8.56 -3.48
N GLN A 188 10.32 8.79 -2.48
CA GLN A 188 9.70 10.09 -2.23
C GLN A 188 10.64 10.99 -1.41
N ILE A 189 10.79 12.25 -1.82
CA ILE A 189 11.73 13.23 -1.22
C ILE A 189 11.47 13.46 0.27
N HIS A 190 10.21 13.40 0.72
CA HIS A 190 9.84 13.58 2.13
C HIS A 190 10.04 12.32 3.00
N ARG A 191 10.52 11.21 2.45
CA ARG A 191 10.95 10.03 3.21
C ARG A 191 12.34 10.25 3.81
N SER A 192 12.69 9.43 4.81
CA SER A 192 14.00 9.54 5.49
C SER A 192 15.19 9.45 4.53
N ILE A 193 15.10 8.64 3.45
CA ILE A 193 16.13 8.60 2.40
C ILE A 193 16.27 9.95 1.68
N GLY A 194 15.17 10.66 1.41
CA GLY A 194 15.19 11.99 0.82
C GLY A 194 15.89 13.02 1.72
N GLN A 195 15.70 12.93 3.04
CA GLN A 195 16.41 13.77 4.01
C GLN A 195 17.92 13.47 4.00
N HIS A 196 18.30 12.18 3.92
CA HIS A 196 19.70 11.78 3.80
C HIS A 196 20.33 12.28 2.49
N HIS A 197 19.58 12.19 1.37
CA HIS A 197 20.03 12.69 0.07
C HIS A 197 20.21 14.21 0.08
N ALA A 198 19.23 14.96 0.60
CA ALA A 198 19.35 16.40 0.75
C ALA A 198 20.54 16.81 1.63
N ALA A 199 20.81 16.09 2.72
CA ALA A 199 21.96 16.33 3.58
C ALA A 199 23.31 16.03 2.88
N ALA A 200 23.37 14.99 2.03
CA ALA A 200 24.56 14.69 1.23
C ALA A 200 24.81 15.78 0.16
N LEU A 201 23.77 16.18 -0.56
CA LEU A 201 23.83 17.25 -1.56
C LEU A 201 24.29 18.59 -0.93
N ALA A 202 23.80 18.93 0.26
CA ALA A 202 24.22 20.13 0.99
C ALA A 202 25.73 20.14 1.33
N LYS A 203 26.36 18.97 1.40
CA LYS A 203 27.81 18.79 1.58
C LYS A 203 28.58 18.73 0.26
N GLY A 204 27.91 18.66 -0.87
CA GLY A 204 28.53 18.39 -2.17
C GLY A 204 29.06 16.95 -2.32
N GLU A 205 28.49 16.00 -1.56
CA GLU A 205 28.88 14.59 -1.57
C GLU A 205 27.74 13.73 -2.12
N PRO A 206 28.04 12.61 -2.85
CA PRO A 206 26.99 11.67 -3.24
C PRO A 206 26.52 10.86 -2.04
N LEU A 207 25.20 10.58 -1.97
CA LEU A 207 24.67 9.70 -0.94
C LEU A 207 25.06 8.25 -1.23
N ARG A 208 25.72 7.58 -0.26
CA ARG A 208 26.03 6.16 -0.34
C ARG A 208 24.83 5.31 0.07
N VAL A 209 24.54 4.29 -0.73
CA VAL A 209 23.36 3.42 -0.57
C VAL A 209 23.77 1.95 -0.65
N ASN A 210 23.16 1.12 0.18
CA ASN A 210 23.18 -0.33 0.04
C ASN A 210 21.74 -0.82 -0.20
N ILE A 211 21.54 -1.62 -1.24
CA ILE A 211 20.26 -2.30 -1.51
C ILE A 211 20.43 -3.76 -1.16
N PHE A 212 19.74 -4.23 -0.13
CA PHE A 212 19.68 -5.64 0.21
C PHE A 212 18.49 -6.29 -0.50
N VAL A 213 18.67 -7.54 -0.89
CA VAL A 213 17.59 -8.38 -1.42
C VAL A 213 17.64 -9.71 -0.69
N GLY A 214 16.57 -10.11 -0.04
CA GLY A 214 16.53 -11.30 0.80
C GLY A 214 17.26 -11.13 2.14
N GLY A 215 17.47 -12.25 2.84
CA GLY A 215 18.05 -12.23 4.19
C GLY A 215 17.03 -12.60 5.27
N PRO A 216 17.08 -11.97 6.45
CA PRO A 216 16.05 -12.20 7.47
C PRO A 216 14.70 -11.68 7.02
N PRO A 217 13.60 -12.47 6.99
CA PRO A 217 12.26 -11.99 6.56
C PRO A 217 11.76 -10.77 7.35
N SER A 218 12.29 -10.55 8.55
CA SER A 218 11.97 -9.37 9.37
C SER A 218 12.49 -8.05 8.79
N MET A 219 13.49 -8.08 7.93
CA MET A 219 14.03 -6.89 7.27
C MET A 219 13.02 -6.36 6.23
N ALA A 220 12.41 -7.24 5.43
CA ALA A 220 11.39 -6.85 4.45
C ALA A 220 10.18 -6.18 5.12
N ILE A 221 9.66 -6.78 6.21
CA ILE A 221 8.54 -6.18 6.96
C ILE A 221 8.95 -4.87 7.64
N ALA A 222 10.17 -4.79 8.18
CA ALA A 222 10.66 -3.54 8.79
C ALA A 222 10.79 -2.40 7.76
N ALA A 223 11.15 -2.73 6.51
CA ALA A 223 11.30 -1.74 5.44
C ALA A 223 9.97 -1.08 4.99
N VAL A 224 8.82 -1.71 5.27
CA VAL A 224 7.49 -1.15 4.99
C VAL A 224 6.78 -0.62 6.23
N MET A 225 7.34 -0.84 7.43
CA MET A 225 6.69 -0.46 8.68
C MET A 225 6.72 1.06 8.90
N PRO A 226 5.59 1.72 9.13
CA PRO A 226 5.53 3.15 9.47
C PRO A 226 5.94 3.36 10.94
N LEU A 227 7.24 3.31 11.20
CA LEU A 227 7.77 3.46 12.55
C LEU A 227 7.75 4.94 13.00
N PRO A 228 7.55 5.19 14.30
CA PRO A 228 7.73 6.52 14.86
C PRO A 228 9.17 7.01 14.70
N GLU A 229 9.33 8.33 14.55
CA GLU A 229 10.64 8.97 14.51
C GLU A 229 11.56 8.51 15.64
N GLY A 230 12.84 8.27 15.35
CA GLY A 230 13.84 7.82 16.32
C GLY A 230 13.90 6.30 16.56
N ILE A 231 13.05 5.50 15.91
CA ILE A 231 13.17 4.03 15.94
C ILE A 231 13.67 3.54 14.57
N PRO A 232 14.95 3.17 14.45
CA PRO A 232 15.48 2.65 13.19
C PRO A 232 14.81 1.33 12.79
N GLU A 233 14.48 1.17 11.50
CA GLU A 233 13.83 -0.04 10.97
C GLU A 233 14.68 -1.30 11.21
N VAL A 234 16.01 -1.20 11.13
CA VAL A 234 16.93 -2.32 11.45
C VAL A 234 16.78 -2.78 12.90
N ALA A 235 16.54 -1.85 13.83
CA ALA A 235 16.28 -2.19 15.24
C ALA A 235 14.92 -2.91 15.38
N PHE A 236 13.91 -2.43 14.69
CA PHE A 236 12.60 -3.08 14.65
C PHE A 236 12.67 -4.47 14.01
N ALA A 237 13.44 -4.65 12.92
CA ALA A 237 13.71 -5.96 12.32
C ALA A 237 14.33 -6.93 13.33
N GLY A 238 15.23 -6.44 14.19
CA GLY A 238 15.77 -7.21 15.30
C GLY A 238 14.72 -7.66 16.31
N ALA A 239 13.82 -6.74 16.70
CA ALA A 239 12.68 -7.06 17.57
C ALA A 239 11.76 -8.12 16.93
N LEU A 240 11.39 -7.93 15.66
CA LEU A 240 10.48 -8.80 14.91
C LEU A 240 11.08 -10.19 14.63
N SER A 241 12.41 -10.33 14.61
CA SER A 241 13.08 -11.64 14.53
C SER A 241 13.42 -12.25 15.90
N ARG A 242 13.28 -11.50 17.00
CA ARG A 242 13.85 -11.82 18.33
C ARG A 242 15.33 -12.22 18.26
N ARG A 243 16.05 -11.60 17.36
CA ARG A 243 17.46 -11.86 17.07
C ARG A 243 18.08 -10.59 16.50
N ALA A 244 19.20 -10.16 17.06
CA ALA A 244 19.94 -9.01 16.55
C ALA A 244 20.31 -9.20 15.08
N ILE A 245 19.99 -8.23 14.24
CA ILE A 245 20.42 -8.20 12.84
C ILE A 245 21.95 -8.05 12.80
N ARG A 246 22.61 -8.88 12.01
CA ARG A 246 24.06 -8.85 11.85
C ARG A 246 24.42 -7.85 10.77
N MET A 247 25.16 -6.82 11.14
CA MET A 247 25.58 -5.75 10.24
C MET A 247 27.11 -5.70 10.14
N ILE A 248 27.64 -5.73 8.93
CA ILE A 248 29.07 -5.62 8.63
C ILE A 248 29.42 -4.14 8.60
N ARG A 249 30.37 -3.73 9.42
CA ARG A 249 30.88 -2.35 9.41
C ARG A 249 31.79 -2.14 8.20
N ARG A 250 31.56 -1.05 7.48
CA ARG A 250 32.43 -0.57 6.40
C ARG A 250 33.17 0.67 6.85
N ALA A 251 34.36 0.84 6.31
CA ALA A 251 35.14 2.07 6.53
C ALA A 251 34.68 3.22 5.63
N ASP A 252 34.14 2.86 4.47
CA ASP A 252 33.87 3.72 3.32
C ASP A 252 32.37 3.77 2.92
N GLY A 253 31.46 3.47 3.84
CA GLY A 253 30.02 3.52 3.50
C GLY A 253 29.12 2.97 4.59
N PRO A 254 27.79 2.93 4.32
CA PRO A 254 26.80 2.37 5.23
C PRO A 254 27.07 0.90 5.54
N MET A 255 26.60 0.42 6.70
CA MET A 255 26.74 -0.99 7.08
C MET A 255 26.00 -1.90 6.10
N ILE A 256 26.52 -3.12 5.91
CA ILE A 256 25.93 -4.16 5.06
C ILE A 256 25.26 -5.22 5.93
N CYS A 257 24.04 -5.64 5.59
CA CYS A 257 23.38 -6.78 6.22
C CYS A 257 24.14 -8.08 5.90
N ALA A 258 24.75 -8.69 6.93
CA ALA A 258 25.61 -9.86 6.77
C ALA A 258 24.89 -11.10 6.22
N GLU A 259 23.60 -11.21 6.48
CA GLU A 259 22.76 -12.36 6.13
C GLU A 259 21.87 -12.12 4.90
N ALA A 260 21.99 -10.96 4.23
CA ALA A 260 21.29 -10.72 2.98
C ALA A 260 21.69 -11.76 1.92
N ASP A 261 20.79 -12.02 0.99
CA ASP A 261 21.08 -12.91 -0.14
C ASP A 261 21.91 -12.17 -1.18
N PHE A 262 21.56 -10.93 -1.45
CA PHE A 262 22.28 -10.02 -2.33
C PHE A 262 22.47 -8.66 -1.66
N CYS A 263 23.51 -7.95 -2.09
CA CYS A 263 23.75 -6.57 -1.71
C CYS A 263 24.33 -5.81 -2.90
N ILE A 264 23.59 -4.81 -3.40
CA ILE A 264 24.07 -3.85 -4.40
C ILE A 264 24.55 -2.63 -3.63
N THR A 265 25.81 -2.25 -3.78
CA THR A 265 26.39 -1.04 -3.18
C THR A 265 26.59 0.02 -4.25
N GLY A 266 26.39 1.28 -3.90
CA GLY A 266 26.56 2.37 -4.86
C GLY A 266 26.37 3.74 -4.24
N THR A 267 26.32 4.74 -5.12
CA THR A 267 26.15 6.15 -4.78
C THR A 267 25.06 6.78 -5.63
N ILE A 268 24.19 7.59 -5.02
CA ILE A 268 23.25 8.44 -5.74
C ILE A 268 23.97 9.73 -6.11
N ALA A 269 24.05 10.00 -7.42
CA ALA A 269 24.55 11.25 -7.95
C ALA A 269 23.39 12.27 -8.13
N PRO A 270 23.71 13.54 -8.40
CA PRO A 270 22.68 14.56 -8.66
C PRO A 270 21.89 14.35 -9.96
N GLU A 271 22.36 13.48 -10.86
CA GLU A 271 21.68 13.18 -12.12
C GLU A 271 20.41 12.38 -11.90
N GLU A 272 19.38 12.70 -12.64
CA GLU A 272 18.11 11.98 -12.70
C GLU A 272 17.91 11.44 -14.11
N LEU A 273 17.33 10.25 -14.24
CA LEU A 273 17.00 9.63 -15.50
C LEU A 273 15.57 9.06 -15.45
N PRO A 274 14.91 8.87 -16.62
CA PRO A 274 13.59 8.26 -16.66
C PRO A 274 13.56 6.90 -15.99
N GLU A 275 12.63 6.72 -15.03
CA GLU A 275 12.31 5.47 -14.33
C GLU A 275 10.87 5.06 -14.68
N GLY A 276 10.62 3.78 -14.79
CA GLY A 276 9.31 3.23 -15.15
C GLY A 276 9.12 3.06 -16.68
N PRO A 277 7.89 2.80 -17.14
CA PRO A 277 6.70 2.52 -16.32
C PRO A 277 6.86 1.30 -15.41
N PHE A 278 6.06 1.23 -14.35
CA PHE A 278 6.03 0.11 -13.41
C PHE A 278 4.59 -0.19 -13.02
N GLY A 279 4.19 -1.47 -13.02
CA GLY A 279 2.89 -1.88 -12.52
C GLY A 279 2.81 -1.70 -11.01
N ASP A 280 1.96 -0.78 -10.54
CA ASP A 280 1.98 -0.30 -9.16
C ASP A 280 0.74 -0.70 -8.35
N HIS A 281 0.80 -0.46 -7.03
CA HIS A 281 -0.16 -0.91 -6.03
C HIS A 281 -1.59 -0.34 -6.18
N LEU A 282 -1.77 0.75 -6.90
CA LEU A 282 -3.10 1.26 -7.25
C LEU A 282 -3.79 0.45 -8.37
N GLY A 283 -3.10 -0.51 -8.99
CA GLY A 283 -3.65 -1.29 -10.09
C GLY A 283 -3.51 -0.62 -11.46
N TYR A 284 -2.69 0.40 -11.54
CA TYR A 284 -2.33 1.13 -12.76
C TYR A 284 -0.81 1.14 -12.92
N TYR A 285 -0.33 1.45 -14.14
CA TYR A 285 1.08 1.73 -14.31
C TYR A 285 1.44 3.07 -13.66
N SER A 286 2.61 3.16 -13.04
CA SER A 286 3.22 4.47 -12.83
C SER A 286 3.68 5.01 -14.18
N LEU A 287 3.50 6.31 -14.40
CA LEU A 287 4.07 6.95 -15.58
C LEU A 287 5.61 7.04 -15.44
N SER A 288 6.31 7.16 -16.58
CA SER A 288 7.75 7.37 -16.56
C SER A 288 8.06 8.81 -16.14
N HIS A 289 8.89 8.96 -15.12
CA HIS A 289 9.37 10.25 -14.61
C HIS A 289 10.87 10.16 -14.33
N ASP A 290 11.54 11.31 -14.31
CA ASP A 290 12.94 11.38 -13.92
C ASP A 290 13.07 11.18 -12.41
N PHE A 291 13.91 10.22 -12.03
CA PHE A 291 14.25 9.88 -10.64
C PHE A 291 15.75 9.70 -10.46
N PRO A 292 16.24 9.78 -9.20
CA PRO A 292 17.64 9.58 -8.91
C PRO A 292 18.17 8.24 -9.40
N VAL A 293 19.39 8.25 -9.87
CA VAL A 293 20.12 7.08 -10.38
C VAL A 293 21.14 6.63 -9.36
N LEU A 294 21.18 5.33 -9.10
CA LEU A 294 22.23 4.71 -8.32
C LEU A 294 23.37 4.25 -9.25
N ASN A 295 24.55 4.85 -9.13
CA ASN A 295 25.78 4.38 -9.74
C ASN A 295 26.28 3.17 -8.94
N VAL A 296 26.28 2.00 -9.56
CA VAL A 296 26.60 0.72 -8.91
C VAL A 296 28.13 0.57 -8.75
N ASP A 297 28.58 0.37 -7.53
CA ASP A 297 29.98 0.07 -7.23
C ASP A 297 30.24 -1.43 -7.32
N ARG A 298 29.43 -2.26 -6.60
CA ARG A 298 29.57 -3.72 -6.53
C ARG A 298 28.23 -4.39 -6.27
N VAL A 299 28.13 -5.64 -6.75
CA VAL A 299 27.02 -6.55 -6.46
C VAL A 299 27.57 -7.79 -5.76
N TYR A 300 27.24 -7.93 -4.49
CA TYR A 300 27.63 -9.09 -3.68
C TYR A 300 26.48 -10.10 -3.58
N HIS A 301 26.81 -11.36 -3.43
CA HIS A 301 25.84 -12.40 -3.09
C HIS A 301 26.42 -13.52 -2.23
N ARG A 302 25.54 -14.15 -1.44
CA ARG A 302 25.93 -15.34 -0.68
C ARG A 302 25.95 -16.59 -1.58
N LYS A 303 26.57 -17.67 -1.11
CA LYS A 303 26.73 -18.92 -1.88
C LYS A 303 25.37 -19.50 -2.35
N ASP A 304 24.39 -19.57 -1.43
CA ASP A 304 23.08 -20.18 -1.69
C ASP A 304 22.01 -19.09 -1.78
N ALA A 305 22.27 -18.05 -2.58
CA ALA A 305 21.39 -16.90 -2.68
C ALA A 305 20.05 -17.26 -3.32
N ILE A 306 18.95 -16.79 -2.72
CA ILE A 306 17.59 -16.89 -3.24
C ILE A 306 17.11 -15.46 -3.49
N TRP A 307 16.50 -15.23 -4.66
CA TRP A 307 15.92 -13.94 -5.00
C TRP A 307 14.44 -13.89 -4.59
N PRO A 308 14.07 -13.22 -3.50
CA PRO A 308 12.68 -13.04 -3.16
C PRO A 308 12.04 -11.97 -4.04
N PHE A 309 10.79 -12.19 -4.41
CA PHE A 309 10.00 -11.19 -5.14
C PHE A 309 8.52 -11.27 -4.75
N THR A 310 7.83 -10.18 -4.96
CA THR A 310 6.36 -10.09 -4.97
C THR A 310 5.91 -9.49 -6.29
N VAL A 311 4.61 -9.56 -6.57
CA VAL A 311 4.00 -8.87 -7.71
C VAL A 311 3.13 -7.77 -7.15
N VAL A 312 3.51 -6.53 -7.43
CA VAL A 312 2.73 -5.35 -7.10
C VAL A 312 1.65 -5.15 -8.16
N GLY A 313 0.46 -4.76 -7.75
CA GLY A 313 -0.65 -4.56 -8.68
C GLY A 313 -1.96 -4.22 -7.97
N ARG A 314 -3.06 -4.35 -8.70
CA ARG A 314 -4.39 -4.10 -8.13
C ARG A 314 -4.64 -5.01 -6.92
N PRO A 315 -5.01 -4.45 -5.76
CA PRO A 315 -5.33 -5.25 -4.58
C PRO A 315 -6.54 -6.18 -4.76
N PRO A 316 -6.58 -7.34 -4.07
CA PRO A 316 -5.59 -7.79 -3.10
C PRO A 316 -4.36 -8.42 -3.75
N GLN A 317 -3.19 -8.16 -3.18
CA GLN A 317 -1.89 -8.74 -3.56
C GLN A 317 -1.10 -9.12 -2.28
N GLU A 318 0.11 -9.68 -2.40
CA GLU A 318 0.89 -10.11 -1.24
C GLU A 318 1.17 -8.97 -0.24
N ASP A 319 1.25 -7.73 -0.68
CA ASP A 319 1.40 -6.53 0.15
C ASP A 319 0.16 -6.23 1.00
N THR A 320 -1.03 -6.71 0.63
CA THR A 320 -2.22 -6.72 1.51
C THR A 320 -1.91 -7.36 2.86
N SER A 321 -1.18 -8.48 2.87
CA SER A 321 -0.78 -9.15 4.11
C SER A 321 0.23 -8.32 4.94
N PHE A 322 1.03 -7.46 4.30
CA PHE A 322 1.87 -6.49 5.02
C PHE A 322 1.00 -5.46 5.73
N GLY A 323 0.02 -4.91 5.03
CA GLY A 323 -0.96 -3.96 5.59
C GLY A 323 -1.72 -4.56 6.78
N GLU A 324 -2.23 -5.78 6.66
CA GLU A 324 -2.93 -6.48 7.74
C GLU A 324 -2.01 -6.70 8.96
N LEU A 325 -0.77 -7.13 8.75
CA LEU A 325 0.19 -7.29 9.85
C LEU A 325 0.53 -5.94 10.51
N ILE A 326 0.68 -4.88 9.74
CA ILE A 326 0.90 -3.52 10.25
C ILE A 326 -0.28 -3.09 11.11
N HIS A 327 -1.52 -3.28 10.64
CA HIS A 327 -2.73 -2.98 11.41
C HIS A 327 -2.80 -3.79 12.70
N GLU A 328 -2.50 -5.10 12.67
CA GLU A 328 -2.47 -5.96 13.85
C GLU A 328 -1.47 -5.47 14.91
N LEU A 329 -0.30 -4.99 14.47
CA LEU A 329 0.75 -4.50 15.35
C LEU A 329 0.50 -3.08 15.85
N THR A 330 0.05 -2.16 14.98
CA THR A 330 -0.04 -0.73 15.28
C THR A 330 -1.41 -0.28 15.78
N GLY A 331 -2.48 -0.98 15.41
CA GLY A 331 -3.86 -0.64 15.80
C GLY A 331 -4.05 -0.33 17.28
N PRO A 332 -3.52 -1.15 18.22
CA PRO A 332 -3.61 -0.85 19.65
C PRO A 332 -2.93 0.45 20.11
N ALA A 333 -2.03 1.01 19.31
CA ALA A 333 -1.34 2.27 19.62
C ALA A 333 -2.10 3.52 19.14
N ILE A 334 -3.03 3.38 18.20
CA ILE A 334 -3.77 4.51 17.59
C ILE A 334 -4.39 5.45 18.63
N PRO A 335 -5.13 4.99 19.65
CA PRO A 335 -5.73 5.89 20.65
C PRO A 335 -4.73 6.67 21.50
N ALA A 336 -3.47 6.23 21.55
CA ALA A 336 -2.41 6.93 22.29
C ALA A 336 -1.71 8.00 21.42
N VAL A 337 -1.68 7.79 20.10
CA VAL A 337 -1.06 8.73 19.15
C VAL A 337 -2.08 9.77 18.69
N LEU A 338 -3.33 9.36 18.52
CA LEU A 338 -4.46 10.20 18.07
C LEU A 338 -5.57 10.16 19.12
N PRO A 339 -5.51 11.03 20.16
CA PRO A 339 -6.53 11.09 21.19
C PRO A 339 -7.91 11.35 20.60
N GLY A 340 -8.90 10.55 21.02
CA GLY A 340 -10.26 10.61 20.48
C GLY A 340 -10.54 9.64 19.33
N VAL A 341 -9.53 9.19 18.61
CA VAL A 341 -9.66 8.16 17.55
C VAL A 341 -9.62 6.77 18.19
N ARG A 342 -10.59 5.93 17.83
CA ARG A 342 -10.73 4.56 18.33
C ARG A 342 -10.08 3.54 17.39
N ALA A 343 -10.35 3.68 16.10
CA ALA A 343 -9.85 2.80 15.06
C ALA A 343 -9.65 3.56 13.76
N ILE A 344 -8.71 3.08 12.96
CA ILE A 344 -8.44 3.53 11.58
C ILE A 344 -8.21 2.29 10.73
N HIS A 345 -8.76 2.31 9.51
CA HIS A 345 -8.55 1.28 8.51
C HIS A 345 -8.26 1.92 7.15
N ALA A 346 -7.05 1.72 6.64
CA ALA A 346 -6.69 2.08 5.27
C ALA A 346 -7.17 0.94 4.35
N VAL A 347 -8.08 1.24 3.44
CA VAL A 347 -8.78 0.23 2.64
C VAL A 347 -7.89 -0.25 1.51
N ASP A 348 -7.40 -1.48 1.62
CA ASP A 348 -6.50 -2.09 0.66
C ASP A 348 -7.11 -2.15 -0.76
N GLN A 349 -8.37 -2.57 -0.89
CA GLN A 349 -9.08 -2.69 -2.17
C GLN A 349 -9.13 -1.39 -2.98
N SER A 350 -8.99 -0.24 -2.33
CA SER A 350 -8.89 1.07 -2.99
C SER A 350 -7.44 1.53 -3.22
N GLY A 351 -6.43 0.69 -2.94
CA GLY A 351 -5.02 1.05 -3.05
C GLY A 351 -4.47 1.77 -1.82
N VAL A 352 -5.01 1.51 -0.63
CA VAL A 352 -4.60 2.01 0.69
C VAL A 352 -4.86 3.51 0.91
N HIS A 353 -4.14 4.40 0.19
CA HIS A 353 -4.23 5.84 0.39
C HIS A 353 -5.51 6.49 -0.15
N PRO A 354 -6.12 6.06 -1.24
CA PRO A 354 -7.34 6.69 -1.74
C PRO A 354 -8.52 6.68 -0.76
N LEU A 355 -8.64 5.66 0.11
CA LEU A 355 -9.75 5.56 1.06
C LEU A 355 -9.29 5.15 2.45
N LEU A 356 -9.62 5.99 3.43
CA LEU A 356 -9.40 5.75 4.86
C LEU A 356 -10.74 5.74 5.60
N LEU A 357 -10.98 4.74 6.42
CA LEU A 357 -12.11 4.66 7.35
C LEU A 357 -11.63 5.00 8.76
N ALA A 358 -12.46 5.67 9.55
CA ALA A 358 -12.14 5.98 10.95
C ALA A 358 -13.37 5.92 11.87
N ILE A 359 -13.16 5.45 13.09
CA ILE A 359 -14.12 5.55 14.19
C ILE A 359 -13.52 6.49 15.24
N GLY A 360 -14.16 7.62 15.45
CA GLY A 360 -13.79 8.61 16.46
C GLY A 360 -14.75 8.65 17.64
N ASN A 361 -14.47 9.48 18.62
CA ASN A 361 -15.45 9.85 19.64
C ASN A 361 -16.20 11.11 19.20
N GLU A 362 -17.47 11.25 19.64
CA GLU A 362 -18.25 12.48 19.54
C GLU A 362 -18.85 12.81 20.92
N ARG A 363 -18.14 13.62 21.70
CA ARG A 363 -18.45 13.90 23.12
C ARG A 363 -18.62 15.39 23.43
N TYR A 364 -18.33 16.28 22.45
CA TYR A 364 -18.22 17.71 22.73
C TYR A 364 -19.53 18.35 23.18
N VAL A 365 -20.68 17.85 22.73
CA VAL A 365 -21.98 18.35 23.13
C VAL A 365 -22.87 17.21 23.66
N PRO A 366 -22.55 16.64 24.85
CA PRO A 366 -23.21 15.45 25.38
C PRO A 366 -24.70 15.67 25.72
N TYR A 367 -25.12 16.91 25.85
CA TYR A 367 -26.49 17.33 26.15
C TYR A 367 -27.31 17.69 24.88
N ALA A 368 -26.72 17.62 23.69
CA ALA A 368 -27.45 17.86 22.47
C ALA A 368 -28.53 16.79 22.26
N GLN A 369 -29.71 17.21 21.83
CA GLN A 369 -30.79 16.28 21.47
C GLN A 369 -30.43 15.42 20.27
N GLU A 370 -29.69 15.99 19.33
CA GLU A 370 -29.18 15.31 18.14
C GLU A 370 -27.65 15.49 18.05
N ARG A 371 -26.93 14.37 17.95
CA ARG A 371 -25.49 14.40 17.79
C ARG A 371 -25.13 14.83 16.37
N GLN A 372 -24.17 15.73 16.26
CA GLN A 372 -23.63 16.25 15.01
C GLN A 372 -22.11 16.13 15.01
N PRO A 373 -21.46 16.04 13.85
CA PRO A 373 -19.99 15.92 13.78
C PRO A 373 -19.31 17.21 14.24
N GLN A 374 -18.56 17.11 15.33
CA GLN A 374 -17.72 18.18 15.90
C GLN A 374 -16.37 17.60 16.36
N GLU A 375 -16.36 16.70 17.35
CA GLU A 375 -15.13 16.05 17.81
C GLU A 375 -14.55 15.13 16.73
N VAL A 376 -15.38 14.43 15.97
CA VAL A 376 -14.91 13.61 14.83
C VAL A 376 -14.22 14.44 13.76
N LEU A 377 -14.61 15.70 13.55
CA LEU A 377 -13.90 16.61 12.64
C LEU A 377 -12.53 17.03 13.17
N THR A 378 -12.42 17.24 14.48
CA THR A 378 -11.11 17.45 15.14
C THR A 378 -10.24 16.20 14.98
N ASN A 379 -10.83 15.00 15.15
CA ASN A 379 -10.14 13.74 14.93
C ASN A 379 -9.71 13.58 13.47
N ALA A 380 -10.55 13.95 12.50
CA ALA A 380 -10.23 13.91 11.08
C ALA A 380 -9.01 14.79 10.74
N ASN A 381 -8.95 16.02 11.27
CA ASN A 381 -7.80 16.90 11.10
C ASN A 381 -6.52 16.31 11.72
N ALA A 382 -6.61 15.68 12.89
CA ALA A 382 -5.48 15.00 13.52
C ALA A 382 -4.99 13.80 12.69
N ILE A 383 -5.91 13.01 12.12
CA ILE A 383 -5.59 11.89 11.22
C ILE A 383 -4.87 12.41 9.98
N LEU A 384 -5.45 13.39 9.26
CA LEU A 384 -4.90 13.95 8.03
C LEU A 384 -3.61 14.76 8.25
N GLY A 385 -3.29 15.15 9.48
CA GLY A 385 -2.02 15.77 9.86
C GLY A 385 -0.92 14.79 10.26
N GLN A 386 -1.16 13.47 10.26
CA GLN A 386 -0.27 12.48 10.84
C GLN A 386 0.42 11.60 9.78
N GLY A 387 1.70 11.85 9.50
CA GLY A 387 2.58 10.96 8.74
C GLY A 387 1.95 10.39 7.46
N GLN A 388 1.93 9.07 7.31
CA GLN A 388 1.36 8.39 6.14
C GLN A 388 -0.16 8.59 5.98
N LEU A 389 -0.89 8.81 7.07
CA LEU A 389 -2.34 9.06 7.03
C LEU A 389 -2.66 10.37 6.30
N SER A 390 -1.69 11.28 6.22
CA SER A 390 -1.82 12.54 5.47
C SER A 390 -1.96 12.34 3.95
N LEU A 391 -1.69 11.14 3.42
CA LEU A 391 -1.87 10.81 2.01
C LEU A 391 -3.31 10.38 1.67
N ALA A 392 -4.17 10.17 2.69
CA ALA A 392 -5.55 9.80 2.46
C ALA A 392 -6.27 10.85 1.61
N LYS A 393 -6.98 10.38 0.56
CA LYS A 393 -7.76 11.23 -0.35
C LYS A 393 -9.22 11.35 0.12
N TYR A 394 -9.83 10.24 0.49
CA TYR A 394 -11.14 10.20 1.14
C TYR A 394 -10.99 9.69 2.56
N LEU A 395 -11.57 10.39 3.52
CA LEU A 395 -11.67 9.96 4.92
C LEU A 395 -13.15 9.89 5.30
N LEU A 396 -13.66 8.67 5.47
CA LEU A 396 -14.98 8.44 6.03
C LEU A 396 -14.84 8.25 7.54
N ILE A 397 -15.49 9.09 8.34
CA ILE A 397 -15.41 9.03 9.79
C ILE A 397 -16.80 8.99 10.44
N THR A 398 -16.95 8.17 11.47
CA THR A 398 -18.17 8.07 12.26
C THR A 398 -17.89 8.08 13.76
N ALA A 399 -18.95 8.26 14.56
CA ALA A 399 -18.86 8.30 16.01
C ALA A 399 -19.04 6.92 16.64
N HIS A 400 -18.10 6.52 17.49
CA HIS A 400 -18.22 5.29 18.31
C HIS A 400 -19.53 5.24 19.12
N GLN A 401 -20.03 6.38 19.58
CA GLN A 401 -21.25 6.48 20.36
C GLN A 401 -22.53 6.13 19.59
N ASP A 402 -22.50 6.15 18.25
CA ASP A 402 -23.65 5.81 17.41
C ASP A 402 -23.79 4.29 17.20
N ASN A 403 -22.69 3.58 17.20
CA ASN A 403 -22.61 2.12 17.20
C ASN A 403 -21.27 1.64 17.80
N PRO A 404 -21.23 1.32 19.11
CA PRO A 404 -20.01 0.84 19.76
C PRO A 404 -19.45 -0.48 19.23
N ASP A 405 -20.29 -1.29 18.60
CA ASP A 405 -19.95 -2.63 18.08
C ASP A 405 -19.59 -2.64 16.59
N LEU A 406 -19.53 -1.44 15.96
CA LEU A 406 -19.18 -1.35 14.54
C LEU A 406 -17.74 -1.81 14.31
N ASP A 407 -17.59 -2.88 13.51
CA ASP A 407 -16.26 -3.34 13.07
C ASP A 407 -15.80 -2.51 11.86
N ILE A 408 -14.69 -1.81 12.04
CA ILE A 408 -14.09 -0.98 10.97
C ILE A 408 -13.55 -1.82 9.80
N ASN A 409 -13.33 -3.13 9.98
CA ASN A 409 -12.87 -4.04 8.93
C ASN A 409 -14.03 -4.62 8.12
N ASP A 410 -15.27 -4.55 8.61
CA ASP A 410 -16.47 -4.81 7.82
C ASP A 410 -16.83 -3.55 7.03
N ILE A 411 -16.21 -3.42 5.84
CA ILE A 411 -16.32 -2.23 4.99
C ILE A 411 -17.77 -1.98 4.57
N GLU A 412 -18.53 -3.04 4.25
CA GLU A 412 -19.94 -2.89 3.83
C GLU A 412 -20.80 -2.38 4.98
N ALA A 413 -20.65 -2.95 6.18
CA ALA A 413 -21.36 -2.48 7.37
C ALA A 413 -20.95 -1.04 7.73
N PHE A 414 -19.68 -0.66 7.53
CA PHE A 414 -19.20 0.70 7.76
C PHE A 414 -19.82 1.70 6.77
N PHE A 415 -19.84 1.39 5.47
CA PHE A 415 -20.49 2.22 4.45
C PHE A 415 -21.99 2.38 4.74
N ARG A 416 -22.67 1.28 5.05
CA ARG A 416 -24.09 1.33 5.45
C ARG A 416 -24.29 2.28 6.62
N HIS A 417 -23.48 2.14 7.67
CA HIS A 417 -23.58 2.97 8.88
C HIS A 417 -23.43 4.47 8.56
N VAL A 418 -22.45 4.83 7.71
CA VAL A 418 -22.22 6.22 7.29
C VAL A 418 -23.38 6.72 6.41
N LEU A 419 -23.76 5.97 5.37
CA LEU A 419 -24.76 6.39 4.39
C LEU A 419 -26.18 6.51 4.97
N GLU A 420 -26.51 5.73 5.99
CA GLU A 420 -27.77 5.86 6.73
C GLU A 420 -27.87 7.19 7.50
N ARG A 421 -26.74 7.81 7.87
CA ARG A 421 -26.66 8.96 8.81
C ARG A 421 -26.27 10.27 8.17
N VAL A 422 -25.41 10.22 7.15
CA VAL A 422 -24.82 11.41 6.55
C VAL A 422 -25.86 12.40 6.01
N ASP A 423 -25.60 13.68 6.21
CA ASP A 423 -26.33 14.81 5.67
C ASP A 423 -25.40 15.57 4.71
N TRP A 424 -25.61 15.41 3.41
CA TRP A 424 -24.74 16.00 2.40
C TRP A 424 -24.75 17.54 2.41
N THR A 425 -25.69 18.18 3.07
CA THR A 425 -25.69 19.64 3.24
C THR A 425 -24.74 20.13 4.31
N ARG A 426 -24.21 19.21 5.16
CA ARG A 426 -23.41 19.56 6.35
C ARG A 426 -22.10 18.76 6.47
N ASP A 427 -22.10 17.48 6.10
CA ASP A 427 -21.10 16.50 6.54
C ASP A 427 -19.95 16.31 5.54
N LEU A 428 -19.83 17.20 4.54
CA LEU A 428 -18.78 17.21 3.53
C LEU A 428 -17.74 18.29 3.80
N HIS A 429 -16.48 17.90 4.01
CA HIS A 429 -15.41 18.87 4.30
C HIS A 429 -14.24 18.68 3.33
N PHE A 430 -14.11 19.60 2.37
CA PHE A 430 -13.09 19.58 1.32
C PHE A 430 -11.81 20.26 1.76
N GLN A 431 -10.66 19.64 1.44
CA GLN A 431 -9.35 20.28 1.44
C GLN A 431 -8.86 20.31 -0.01
N THR A 432 -8.95 21.47 -0.63
CA THR A 432 -8.52 21.68 -2.01
C THR A 432 -7.03 22.04 -2.05
N ARG A 433 -6.33 21.73 -3.16
CA ARG A 433 -4.91 22.07 -3.39
C ARG A 433 -4.01 21.60 -2.24
N THR A 434 -4.04 20.30 -1.97
CA THR A 434 -3.25 19.65 -0.93
C THR A 434 -2.48 18.46 -1.48
N THR A 435 -1.66 17.83 -0.64
CA THR A 435 -0.88 16.65 -1.05
C THR A 435 -1.74 15.40 -1.10
N ILE A 436 -1.50 14.56 -2.12
CA ILE A 436 -2.00 13.18 -2.24
C ILE A 436 -0.82 12.25 -2.52
N ASP A 437 -1.08 10.95 -2.68
CA ASP A 437 -0.05 9.99 -3.04
C ASP A 437 0.61 10.34 -4.38
N THR A 438 1.93 10.15 -4.49
CA THR A 438 2.71 10.40 -5.72
C THR A 438 2.22 9.56 -6.91
N LEU A 439 1.66 8.39 -6.65
CA LEU A 439 1.17 7.46 -7.67
C LEU A 439 -0.32 7.65 -7.98
N ASP A 440 -0.99 8.59 -7.33
CA ASP A 440 -2.37 8.97 -7.63
C ASP A 440 -2.38 10.10 -8.68
N TYR A 441 -2.64 9.72 -9.92
CA TYR A 441 -2.68 10.66 -11.07
C TYR A 441 -4.04 11.35 -11.26
N THR A 442 -4.96 11.26 -10.30
CA THR A 442 -6.26 11.95 -10.40
C THR A 442 -6.16 13.46 -10.13
N GLY A 443 -5.05 13.91 -9.57
CA GLY A 443 -4.80 15.29 -9.20
C GLY A 443 -4.36 16.19 -10.37
N THR A 444 -3.91 17.40 -10.03
CA THR A 444 -3.49 18.42 -11.00
C THR A 444 -1.99 18.37 -11.33
N GLY A 445 -1.21 17.61 -10.55
CA GLY A 445 0.22 17.45 -10.72
C GLY A 445 0.78 16.39 -9.76
N LEU A 446 2.09 16.22 -9.76
CA LEU A 446 2.77 15.25 -8.91
C LEU A 446 2.58 15.62 -7.43
N ASN A 447 1.99 14.74 -6.63
CA ASN A 447 1.61 14.99 -5.23
C ASN A 447 0.60 16.14 -5.02
N GLU A 448 -0.08 16.59 -6.06
CA GLU A 448 -1.04 17.67 -5.99
C GLU A 448 -2.46 17.19 -6.26
N GLY A 449 -3.35 17.37 -5.30
CA GLY A 449 -4.75 16.97 -5.42
C GLY A 449 -5.63 17.58 -4.35
N SER A 450 -6.66 16.86 -3.95
CA SER A 450 -7.61 17.30 -2.94
C SER A 450 -8.04 16.16 -2.03
N LYS A 451 -8.69 16.50 -0.92
CA LYS A 451 -9.23 15.52 0.03
C LYS A 451 -10.67 15.84 0.36
N LEU A 452 -11.40 14.80 0.74
CA LEU A 452 -12.74 14.93 1.30
C LEU A 452 -12.85 14.13 2.60
N VAL A 453 -13.32 14.81 3.65
CA VAL A 453 -13.83 14.15 4.87
C VAL A 453 -15.34 14.04 4.77
N ILE A 454 -15.86 12.84 4.96
CA ILE A 454 -17.29 12.52 5.07
C ILE A 454 -17.55 12.09 6.51
N ALA A 455 -18.31 12.91 7.27
CA ALA A 455 -18.51 12.72 8.71
C ALA A 455 -19.96 12.27 9.02
N GLY A 456 -20.22 10.96 8.89
CA GLY A 456 -21.56 10.39 9.15
C GLY A 456 -21.82 10.15 10.65
N VAL A 457 -22.49 11.08 11.34
CA VAL A 457 -22.75 11.04 12.79
C VAL A 457 -24.23 11.28 13.10
N GLY A 458 -24.72 10.64 14.14
CA GLY A 458 -26.04 10.86 14.72
C GLY A 458 -27.05 9.75 14.39
N ARG A 459 -28.34 10.10 14.37
CA ARG A 459 -29.42 9.14 14.13
C ARG A 459 -29.47 8.66 12.69
N VAL A 460 -30.03 7.48 12.48
CA VAL A 460 -30.41 6.99 11.15
C VAL A 460 -31.45 7.94 10.54
N ARG A 461 -31.19 8.42 9.33
CA ARG A 461 -32.01 9.40 8.59
C ARG A 461 -32.77 8.78 7.44
N ARG A 462 -32.28 7.65 6.90
CA ARG A 462 -32.86 6.99 5.73
C ARG A 462 -32.67 5.48 5.73
N GLU A 463 -33.55 4.80 5.03
CA GLU A 463 -33.34 3.43 4.60
C GLU A 463 -32.56 3.43 3.28
N LEU A 464 -31.67 2.47 3.12
CA LEU A 464 -30.81 2.36 1.95
C LEU A 464 -31.43 1.39 0.93
N PRO A 465 -31.74 1.83 -0.30
CA PRO A 465 -32.24 0.96 -1.35
C PRO A 465 -31.22 -0.10 -1.75
N THR A 466 -31.72 -1.29 -2.10
CA THR A 466 -30.93 -2.44 -2.57
C THR A 466 -31.26 -2.85 -4.00
N GLU A 467 -32.24 -2.20 -4.63
CA GLU A 467 -32.71 -2.50 -5.99
C GLU A 467 -32.87 -1.21 -6.79
N VAL A 468 -32.58 -1.28 -8.08
CA VAL A 468 -32.81 -0.15 -9.01
C VAL A 468 -34.29 0.11 -9.14
N PRO A 469 -34.81 1.34 -8.91
CA PRO A 469 -36.21 1.66 -9.07
C PRO A 469 -36.66 1.42 -10.51
N ALA A 470 -37.83 0.80 -10.69
CA ALA A 470 -38.36 0.50 -12.02
C ALA A 470 -38.73 1.76 -12.83
N ASP A 471 -39.00 2.86 -12.13
CA ASP A 471 -39.35 4.17 -12.68
C ASP A 471 -38.18 5.14 -12.76
N LEU A 472 -36.94 4.62 -12.60
CA LEU A 472 -35.75 5.44 -12.71
C LEU A 472 -35.56 5.98 -14.12
N TRP A 473 -35.64 7.31 -14.24
CA TRP A 473 -35.25 8.02 -15.45
C TRP A 473 -33.79 8.47 -15.35
N LEU A 474 -33.07 8.38 -16.46
CA LEU A 474 -31.68 8.87 -16.60
C LEU A 474 -31.60 9.83 -17.80
N PRO A 475 -30.75 10.86 -17.72
CA PRO A 475 -30.50 11.75 -18.84
C PRO A 475 -29.86 11.03 -20.04
N ASP A 476 -30.02 11.58 -21.24
CA ASP A 476 -29.43 11.01 -22.47
C ASP A 476 -27.89 10.81 -22.33
N GLY A 477 -27.45 9.63 -22.71
CA GLY A 477 -26.06 9.20 -22.61
C GLY A 477 -25.66 8.59 -21.27
N PHE A 478 -26.58 8.53 -20.30
CA PHE A 478 -26.39 7.80 -19.03
C PHE A 478 -27.32 6.58 -19.02
N GLU A 479 -26.76 5.41 -18.69
CA GLU A 479 -27.52 4.15 -18.81
C GLU A 479 -27.01 3.09 -17.82
N ASN A 480 -27.61 1.91 -17.85
CA ASN A 480 -27.15 0.72 -17.11
C ASN A 480 -26.93 0.97 -15.61
N ALA A 481 -27.93 1.52 -14.92
CA ALA A 481 -27.88 1.69 -13.47
C ALA A 481 -27.78 0.33 -12.77
N ARG A 482 -26.85 0.19 -11.83
CA ARG A 482 -26.55 -1.03 -11.06
C ARG A 482 -26.30 -0.68 -9.59
N VAL A 483 -26.88 -1.44 -8.68
CA VAL A 483 -26.61 -1.28 -7.24
C VAL A 483 -25.29 -1.97 -6.90
N CYS A 484 -24.35 -1.23 -6.29
CA CYS A 484 -23.07 -1.76 -5.80
C CYS A 484 -23.17 -2.26 -4.36
N LEU A 485 -23.78 -1.45 -3.49
CA LEU A 485 -24.08 -1.75 -2.09
C LEU A 485 -25.43 -1.11 -1.74
N PRO A 486 -26.05 -1.44 -0.58
CA PRO A 486 -27.20 -0.71 -0.09
C PRO A 486 -26.94 0.81 -0.07
N GLY A 487 -27.74 1.57 -0.81
CA GLY A 487 -27.61 3.03 -0.92
C GLY A 487 -26.55 3.55 -1.90
N VAL A 488 -25.85 2.67 -2.63
CA VAL A 488 -24.86 3.05 -3.66
C VAL A 488 -25.25 2.49 -5.01
N ILE A 489 -25.35 3.37 -6.01
CA ILE A 489 -25.70 3.00 -7.38
C ILE A 489 -24.62 3.49 -8.35
N ALA A 490 -24.15 2.61 -9.22
CA ALA A 490 -23.28 2.94 -10.33
C ALA A 490 -24.10 3.14 -11.61
N ILE A 491 -23.71 4.11 -12.41
CA ILE A 491 -24.38 4.47 -13.67
C ILE A 491 -23.31 4.57 -14.75
N THR A 492 -23.53 3.90 -15.88
CA THR A 492 -22.68 4.05 -17.05
C THR A 492 -22.86 5.45 -17.64
N ALA A 493 -21.79 6.20 -17.72
CA ALA A 493 -21.73 7.55 -18.25
C ALA A 493 -20.90 7.59 -19.55
N PRO A 494 -21.07 8.62 -20.40
CA PRO A 494 -20.27 8.78 -21.60
C PRO A 494 -18.77 8.75 -21.29
N ASN A 495 -17.97 8.18 -22.17
CA ASN A 495 -16.52 8.20 -22.04
C ASN A 495 -15.98 9.63 -21.89
N TRP A 496 -14.86 9.78 -21.19
CA TRP A 496 -14.20 11.07 -21.03
C TRP A 496 -13.88 11.68 -22.40
N SER A 497 -14.35 12.89 -22.67
CA SER A 497 -14.38 13.49 -24.01
C SER A 497 -13.40 14.66 -24.21
N VAL A 498 -12.72 15.09 -23.14
CA VAL A 498 -11.84 16.24 -23.15
C VAL A 498 -10.37 15.85 -22.90
N GLY A 499 -9.46 16.78 -23.17
CA GLY A 499 -8.02 16.56 -23.01
C GLY A 499 -7.58 16.41 -21.56
N PRO A 500 -6.28 16.10 -21.35
CA PRO A 500 -5.69 15.97 -20.01
C PRO A 500 -5.95 17.21 -19.14
N HIS A 501 -6.30 16.98 -17.88
CA HIS A 501 -6.57 18.02 -16.87
C HIS A 501 -7.66 19.06 -17.24
N GLN A 502 -8.50 18.76 -18.21
CA GLN A 502 -9.67 19.56 -18.53
C GLN A 502 -10.92 18.98 -17.84
N ALA A 503 -11.85 19.84 -17.42
CA ALA A 503 -13.12 19.41 -16.83
C ALA A 503 -14.07 18.88 -17.92
N ASP A 504 -14.47 17.63 -17.80
CA ASP A 504 -15.50 17.04 -18.67
C ASP A 504 -16.90 17.45 -18.16
N PRO A 505 -17.82 17.88 -19.03
CA PRO A 505 -19.12 18.40 -18.61
C PRO A 505 -20.09 17.33 -18.11
N ALA A 506 -19.83 16.04 -18.28
CA ALA A 506 -20.82 15.01 -18.03
C ALA A 506 -21.26 14.93 -16.55
N GLY A 507 -20.34 15.10 -15.60
CA GLY A 507 -20.68 15.12 -14.17
C GLY A 507 -21.63 16.26 -13.80
N HIS A 508 -21.33 17.48 -14.25
CA HIS A 508 -22.24 18.64 -14.10
C HIS A 508 -23.57 18.40 -14.81
N ARG A 509 -23.51 18.00 -16.08
CA ARG A 509 -24.73 17.74 -16.88
C ARG A 509 -25.65 16.71 -16.22
N PHE A 510 -25.06 15.64 -15.66
CA PHE A 510 -25.84 14.65 -14.92
C PHE A 510 -26.57 15.29 -13.73
N SER A 511 -25.82 15.97 -12.87
CA SER A 511 -26.36 16.57 -11.64
C SER A 511 -27.39 17.67 -11.91
N ASP A 512 -27.20 18.48 -12.96
CA ASP A 512 -28.07 19.58 -13.33
C ASP A 512 -29.37 19.10 -13.99
N LEU A 513 -29.32 17.99 -14.75
CA LEU A 513 -30.49 17.44 -15.42
C LEU A 513 -31.36 16.54 -14.54
N MET A 514 -30.79 15.99 -13.46
CA MET A 514 -31.52 15.13 -12.54
C MET A 514 -32.52 15.95 -11.71
N PRO A 515 -33.82 15.60 -11.73
CA PRO A 515 -34.83 16.32 -10.93
C PRO A 515 -34.55 16.19 -9.42
N ALA A 516 -34.78 17.27 -8.67
CA ALA A 516 -34.62 17.28 -7.22
C ALA A 516 -35.55 16.27 -6.50
N ASP A 517 -36.68 15.91 -7.11
CA ASP A 517 -37.63 14.90 -6.63
C ASP A 517 -37.45 13.51 -7.27
N SER A 518 -36.35 13.31 -8.01
CA SER A 518 -36.04 12.02 -8.63
C SER A 518 -35.97 10.88 -7.60
N VAL A 519 -36.50 9.71 -7.98
CA VAL A 519 -36.37 8.46 -7.20
C VAL A 519 -34.91 8.04 -6.98
N LEU A 520 -33.98 8.53 -7.82
CA LEU A 520 -32.55 8.34 -7.66
C LEU A 520 -32.03 8.88 -6.31
N ASN A 521 -32.64 9.97 -5.81
CA ASN A 521 -32.23 10.61 -4.55
C ASN A 521 -32.45 9.73 -3.29
N ARG A 522 -33.13 8.59 -3.45
CA ARG A 522 -33.18 7.55 -2.41
C ARG A 522 -31.80 6.86 -2.21
N PHE A 523 -30.95 6.87 -3.25
CA PHE A 523 -29.55 6.45 -3.15
C PHE A 523 -28.69 7.64 -2.73
N PRO A 524 -28.16 7.67 -1.50
CA PRO A 524 -27.31 8.78 -1.07
C PRO A 524 -26.05 8.95 -1.92
N LEU A 525 -25.54 7.87 -2.53
CA LEU A 525 -24.30 7.91 -3.32
C LEU A 525 -24.53 7.34 -4.73
N VAL A 526 -24.16 8.14 -5.73
CA VAL A 526 -24.13 7.77 -7.15
C VAL A 526 -22.69 7.78 -7.64
N VAL A 527 -22.28 6.77 -8.41
CA VAL A 527 -20.98 6.67 -9.05
C VAL A 527 -21.16 6.66 -10.57
N LEU A 528 -20.59 7.64 -11.24
CA LEU A 528 -20.51 7.66 -12.70
C LEU A 528 -19.23 6.94 -13.14
N THR A 529 -19.36 5.99 -14.04
CA THR A 529 -18.24 5.18 -14.55
C THR A 529 -18.49 4.81 -16.01
N GLU A 530 -17.48 4.41 -16.75
CA GLU A 530 -17.65 3.88 -18.12
C GLU A 530 -18.24 2.47 -18.14
N ASP A 531 -18.16 1.72 -17.03
CA ASP A 531 -18.64 0.34 -16.90
C ASP A 531 -19.27 0.10 -15.52
N SER A 532 -20.58 0.35 -15.41
CA SER A 532 -21.33 0.14 -14.17
C SER A 532 -21.50 -1.34 -13.83
N GLU A 533 -21.49 -2.23 -14.82
CA GLU A 533 -21.58 -3.66 -14.60
C GLU A 533 -20.31 -4.16 -13.90
N PHE A 534 -19.14 -3.83 -14.41
CA PHE A 534 -17.88 -4.13 -13.73
C PHE A 534 -17.82 -3.53 -12.31
N CYS A 535 -18.21 -2.27 -12.17
CA CYS A 535 -18.20 -1.59 -10.88
C CYS A 535 -19.06 -2.30 -9.82
N SER A 536 -20.23 -2.82 -10.22
CA SER A 536 -21.20 -3.45 -9.32
C SER A 536 -20.96 -4.95 -9.04
N GLN A 537 -20.07 -5.62 -9.78
CA GLN A 537 -19.83 -7.06 -9.63
C GLN A 537 -19.30 -7.46 -8.24
N SER A 538 -18.57 -6.57 -7.56
CA SER A 538 -18.02 -6.82 -6.24
C SER A 538 -17.73 -5.54 -5.48
N LEU A 539 -17.69 -5.65 -4.15
CA LEU A 539 -17.23 -4.56 -3.27
C LEU A 539 -15.84 -4.06 -3.68
N SER A 540 -14.92 -4.96 -4.02
CA SER A 540 -13.56 -4.62 -4.45
C SER A 540 -13.55 -3.79 -5.73
N ASN A 541 -14.41 -4.10 -6.72
CA ASN A 541 -14.53 -3.34 -7.95
C ASN A 541 -15.08 -1.93 -7.68
N PHE A 542 -16.14 -1.83 -6.88
CA PHE A 542 -16.72 -0.55 -6.48
C PHE A 542 -15.67 0.34 -5.80
N LEU A 543 -14.98 -0.18 -4.80
CA LEU A 543 -13.97 0.59 -4.05
C LEU A 543 -12.81 1.03 -4.96
N TRP A 544 -12.33 0.12 -5.80
CA TRP A 544 -11.24 0.41 -6.71
C TRP A 544 -11.63 1.49 -7.73
N VAL A 545 -12.74 1.31 -8.45
CA VAL A 545 -13.22 2.28 -9.46
C VAL A 545 -13.46 3.64 -8.82
N THR A 546 -14.25 3.68 -7.74
CA THR A 546 -14.71 4.94 -7.15
C THR A 546 -13.57 5.79 -6.60
N PHE A 547 -12.70 5.18 -5.82
CA PHE A 547 -11.73 5.96 -5.03
C PHE A 547 -10.38 6.12 -5.72
N THR A 548 -10.00 5.26 -6.66
CA THR A 548 -8.74 5.43 -7.40
C THR A 548 -8.87 6.37 -8.60
N ARG A 549 -10.08 6.60 -9.13
CA ARG A 549 -10.30 7.36 -10.36
C ARG A 549 -10.87 8.76 -10.16
N SER A 550 -11.17 9.16 -8.92
CA SER A 550 -11.76 10.46 -8.63
C SER A 550 -10.87 11.33 -7.76
N ASN A 551 -10.86 12.64 -8.07
CA ASN A 551 -10.25 13.70 -7.27
C ASN A 551 -11.38 14.53 -6.62
N PRO A 552 -11.51 14.56 -5.28
CA PRO A 552 -12.67 15.14 -4.60
C PRO A 552 -13.07 16.54 -5.06
N ALA A 553 -12.11 17.45 -5.26
CA ALA A 553 -12.44 18.83 -5.63
C ALA A 553 -12.88 19.00 -7.09
N ALA A 554 -12.58 18.02 -7.96
CA ALA A 554 -12.89 18.09 -9.39
C ALA A 554 -14.04 17.17 -9.80
N ASP A 555 -14.22 16.05 -9.11
CA ASP A 555 -15.04 14.95 -9.56
C ASP A 555 -16.25 14.67 -8.66
N ILE A 556 -16.52 15.54 -7.68
CA ILE A 556 -17.71 15.42 -6.82
C ILE A 556 -18.74 16.48 -7.22
N TYR A 557 -19.93 15.99 -7.48
CA TYR A 557 -21.12 16.76 -7.83
C TYR A 557 -22.28 16.37 -6.89
N GLY A 558 -23.37 17.09 -6.97
CA GLY A 558 -24.56 16.78 -6.15
C GLY A 558 -25.84 17.24 -6.82
N ILE A 559 -26.89 16.44 -6.69
CA ILE A 559 -28.23 16.81 -7.14
C ILE A 559 -28.78 17.83 -6.16
N ASP A 560 -29.37 18.94 -6.66
CA ASP A 560 -29.84 20.08 -5.86
C ASP A 560 -28.73 20.60 -4.92
N SER A 561 -27.53 20.88 -5.51
CA SER A 561 -26.38 21.38 -4.76
C SER A 561 -26.47 22.87 -4.48
N SER A 562 -25.90 23.30 -3.35
CA SER A 562 -25.82 24.69 -2.93
C SER A 562 -24.54 24.98 -2.18
N THR A 563 -24.19 26.25 -2.08
CA THR A 563 -23.08 26.72 -1.25
C THR A 563 -23.59 27.75 -0.27
N GLU A 564 -23.48 27.44 1.03
CA GLU A 564 -23.83 28.35 2.11
C GLU A 564 -22.61 28.66 2.95
N GLN A 565 -22.30 29.95 3.17
CA GLN A 565 -21.13 30.39 3.94
C GLN A 565 -19.80 29.68 3.53
N LYS A 566 -19.63 29.45 2.23
CA LYS A 566 -18.51 28.68 1.63
C LYS A 566 -18.52 27.17 1.90
N HIS A 567 -19.52 26.64 2.56
CA HIS A 567 -19.75 25.23 2.70
C HIS A 567 -20.59 24.74 1.52
N TRP A 568 -20.04 23.84 0.71
CA TRP A 568 -20.73 23.21 -0.40
C TRP A 568 -21.40 21.93 0.06
N GLY A 569 -22.60 21.66 -0.45
CA GLY A 569 -23.35 20.44 -0.20
C GLY A 569 -24.50 20.25 -1.17
N CYS A 570 -25.28 19.18 -1.01
CA CYS A 570 -26.46 18.89 -1.84
C CYS A 570 -27.60 18.29 -1.01
N ARG A 571 -28.85 18.47 -1.47
CA ARG A 571 -30.03 17.86 -0.83
C ARG A 571 -30.35 16.49 -1.37
N GLY A 572 -30.05 16.24 -2.65
CA GLY A 572 -30.18 14.95 -3.30
C GLY A 572 -28.96 14.07 -3.15
N SER A 573 -28.74 13.17 -4.09
CA SER A 573 -27.60 12.26 -4.12
C SER A 573 -26.28 12.99 -4.30
N LEU A 574 -25.25 12.54 -3.57
CA LEU A 574 -23.86 12.86 -3.89
C LEU A 574 -23.44 12.05 -5.12
N VAL A 575 -22.79 12.70 -6.09
CA VAL A 575 -22.36 12.09 -7.34
C VAL A 575 -20.84 12.13 -7.42
N ILE A 576 -20.19 10.97 -7.56
CA ILE A 576 -18.74 10.86 -7.78
C ILE A 576 -18.50 10.44 -9.23
N ASP A 577 -17.79 11.27 -9.99
CA ASP A 577 -17.34 10.95 -11.34
C ASP A 577 -16.03 10.14 -11.29
N ALA A 578 -16.18 8.83 -11.39
CA ALA A 578 -15.10 7.84 -11.35
C ALA A 578 -14.78 7.28 -12.75
N ARG A 579 -15.07 8.02 -13.82
CA ARG A 579 -14.67 7.66 -15.17
C ARG A 579 -13.14 7.75 -15.34
N LEU A 580 -12.59 6.93 -16.21
CA LEU A 580 -11.18 6.97 -16.54
C LEU A 580 -10.85 8.23 -17.34
N LYS A 581 -9.94 9.05 -16.83
CA LYS A 581 -9.57 10.36 -17.42
C LYS A 581 -8.38 10.23 -18.36
N ALA A 582 -8.29 11.12 -19.35
CA ALA A 582 -7.25 11.10 -20.37
C ALA A 582 -5.80 11.20 -19.84
N HIS A 583 -5.62 11.77 -18.64
CA HIS A 583 -4.30 11.92 -17.99
C HIS A 583 -3.99 10.79 -17.01
N MET A 584 -4.90 9.86 -16.77
CA MET A 584 -4.63 8.73 -15.89
C MET A 584 -3.75 7.68 -16.58
N ALA A 585 -2.95 7.00 -15.78
CA ALA A 585 -2.16 5.89 -16.25
C ALA A 585 -3.06 4.70 -16.65
N PRO A 586 -2.67 3.88 -17.64
CA PRO A 586 -3.42 2.70 -18.04
C PRO A 586 -3.48 1.67 -16.90
N ALA A 587 -4.60 0.95 -16.81
CA ALA A 587 -4.75 -0.16 -15.88
C ALA A 587 -3.79 -1.31 -16.23
N LEU A 588 -3.46 -2.10 -15.21
CA LEU A 588 -2.63 -3.30 -15.39
C LEU A 588 -3.42 -4.39 -16.09
N GLU A 589 -2.82 -4.98 -17.12
CA GLU A 589 -3.40 -6.05 -17.91
C GLU A 589 -2.46 -7.26 -17.94
N VAL A 590 -3.03 -8.43 -17.84
CA VAL A 590 -2.29 -9.70 -17.95
C VAL A 590 -2.09 -10.04 -19.42
N ASP A 591 -0.90 -10.53 -19.79
CA ASP A 591 -0.62 -11.03 -21.13
C ASP A 591 -1.35 -12.37 -21.35
N PRO A 592 -2.27 -12.46 -22.34
CA PRO A 592 -3.05 -13.67 -22.55
C PRO A 592 -2.22 -14.89 -22.98
N ASP A 593 -1.11 -14.68 -23.69
CA ASP A 593 -0.27 -15.78 -24.17
C ASP A 593 0.61 -16.32 -23.04
N VAL A 594 1.08 -15.45 -22.13
CA VAL A 594 1.74 -15.87 -20.89
C VAL A 594 0.76 -16.66 -20.04
N SER A 595 -0.48 -16.16 -19.88
CA SER A 595 -1.52 -16.83 -19.11
C SER A 595 -1.76 -18.27 -19.61
N LYS A 596 -1.91 -18.46 -20.92
CA LYS A 596 -2.04 -19.80 -21.54
C LYS A 596 -0.81 -20.70 -21.32
N ARG A 597 0.41 -20.13 -21.37
CA ARG A 597 1.62 -20.92 -21.07
C ARG A 597 1.65 -21.41 -19.63
N VAL A 598 1.21 -20.59 -18.71
CA VAL A 598 1.15 -20.93 -17.28
C VAL A 598 0.10 -22.00 -16.97
N ASP A 599 -0.98 -22.13 -17.77
CA ASP A 599 -2.03 -23.14 -17.60
C ASP A 599 -1.46 -24.57 -17.48
N ARG A 600 -0.35 -24.87 -18.15
CA ARG A 600 0.34 -26.18 -18.09
C ARG A 600 0.72 -26.59 -16.66
N LEU A 601 1.13 -25.62 -15.82
CA LEU A 601 1.58 -25.89 -14.45
C LEU A 601 0.41 -26.22 -13.50
N PHE A 602 -0.76 -25.69 -13.80
CA PHE A 602 -1.99 -25.93 -13.02
C PHE A 602 -2.81 -27.10 -13.57
N SER A 603 -2.49 -27.59 -14.77
CA SER A 603 -3.13 -28.74 -15.39
C SER A 603 -2.73 -30.05 -14.71
N ARG A 604 -3.48 -31.15 -14.98
CA ARG A 604 -3.20 -32.47 -14.42
C ARG A 604 -1.77 -32.93 -14.77
N GLY A 605 -0.96 -33.14 -13.73
CA GLY A 605 0.46 -33.53 -13.86
C GLY A 605 1.45 -32.37 -13.75
N GLY A 606 0.99 -31.11 -13.72
CA GLY A 606 1.84 -29.95 -13.42
C GLY A 606 2.13 -29.81 -11.93
N SER A 607 3.21 -29.10 -11.59
CA SER A 607 3.70 -28.93 -10.21
C SER A 607 2.73 -28.15 -9.30
N LEU A 608 1.82 -27.38 -9.89
CA LEU A 608 0.84 -26.53 -9.18
C LEU A 608 -0.60 -27.06 -9.32
N HIS A 609 -0.75 -28.31 -9.81
CA HIS A 609 -2.07 -28.92 -9.95
C HIS A 609 -2.82 -28.98 -8.62
N GLY A 610 -4.07 -28.51 -8.62
CA GLY A 610 -4.94 -28.49 -7.43
C GLY A 610 -4.73 -27.31 -6.48
N ILE A 611 -3.91 -26.34 -6.84
CA ILE A 611 -3.77 -25.07 -6.08
C ILE A 611 -4.83 -24.04 -6.53
N CYS A 612 -5.26 -24.06 -7.79
CA CYS A 612 -6.30 -23.19 -8.36
C CYS A 612 -7.45 -24.04 -8.90
#